data_6617ce916dd013e6b9531e60456ef24d
#
_entry.id   6617ce916dd013e6b9531e60456ef24d
#
_cell.length_a   1.000
_cell.length_b   1.000
_cell.length_c   1.000
_cell.angle_alpha   90.00
_cell.angle_beta   90.00
_cell.angle_gamma   90.00
#
_symmetry.space_group_name_H-M   'P 1'
#
loop_
_entity.id
_entity.type
_entity.pdbx_description
1 polymer ?
#
loop_
_entity_poly.entity_id
_entity_poly.type
_entity_poly.pdbx_seq_one_letter_code
_entity_poly.pdbx_strand_id
1 'polypeptide(L)'
;MENTLNSSSSRSSGPGPTPASPDTVREVLDALVMFTCVGGIVGNGLVVWLLGSRRRRGPLGIYLLHLAVADLLFLICSGTLIILSASSWGARVHHLGPRAVRSTGYLAYTASLSLLTAASAQSCLPGLFPTWHRGRWHRRLSAAVCAALWLLAVLLVVPAWYFRDEAKHPHSWPGSKAETVLHFFTLVSFTPVMALSGMALCIQVQRISRPWQRPLTRLYMAVLLCVFVSLACALPLGISGFLLYWLDLPQRAKTLFGHFTCLSLSVSSSTKPMIYFLVGSGGRLSLREPLGATFSRVLQEESELEEGETPSTDPSDEVRV
;
A
#
# COMPACT_ATOMS: atom_id res chain seq x y z
N MET A 1 46.49 -62.37 -29.58
CA MET A 1 47.41 -61.83 -28.60
C MET A 1 47.40 -60.31 -28.79
N GLU A 2 46.98 -59.44 -27.91
CA GLU A 2 46.73 -59.52 -26.49
C GLU A 2 45.75 -58.34 -26.10
N ASN A 3 44.79 -58.66 -25.32
CA ASN A 3 43.88 -57.72 -24.73
C ASN A 3 44.58 -56.81 -23.72
N THR A 4 44.26 -55.51 -23.72
CA THR A 4 44.42 -54.71 -22.53
C THR A 4 43.10 -53.90 -22.27
N LEU A 5 42.38 -54.39 -21.32
CA LEU A 5 41.27 -53.70 -20.63
C LEU A 5 41.80 -52.42 -19.96
N ASN A 6 41.20 -51.30 -20.27
CA ASN A 6 41.34 -50.09 -19.48
C ASN A 6 39.95 -49.66 -18.93
N SER A 7 39.70 -50.11 -17.73
CA SER A 7 38.54 -49.74 -16.93
C SER A 7 38.75 -48.33 -16.34
N SER A 8 38.22 -47.31 -16.99
CA SER A 8 38.11 -45.98 -16.40
C SER A 8 36.87 -45.87 -15.55
N SER A 9 37.13 -45.88 -14.24
CA SER A 9 36.21 -45.59 -13.17
C SER A 9 35.52 -44.22 -13.40
N SER A 10 34.30 -44.22 -13.85
CA SER A 10 33.45 -43.01 -13.85
C SER A 10 33.02 -42.73 -12.43
N ARG A 11 33.69 -41.74 -11.82
CA ARG A 11 33.24 -41.10 -10.57
C ARG A 11 31.89 -40.45 -10.84
N SER A 12 30.82 -41.01 -10.32
CA SER A 12 29.51 -40.35 -10.25
C SER A 12 29.61 -39.16 -9.28
N SER A 13 29.82 -37.97 -9.83
CA SER A 13 29.55 -36.73 -9.11
C SER A 13 28.06 -36.69 -8.86
N GLY A 14 27.69 -36.72 -7.58
CA GLY A 14 26.29 -36.55 -7.14
C GLY A 14 25.69 -35.25 -7.70
N PRO A 15 24.38 -35.21 -7.88
CA PRO A 15 23.72 -34.02 -8.41
C PRO A 15 23.95 -32.87 -7.42
N GLY A 16 24.78 -31.91 -7.81
CA GLY A 16 24.87 -30.62 -7.16
C GLY A 16 23.46 -29.95 -7.20
N PRO A 17 23.15 -29.04 -6.30
CA PRO A 17 21.85 -28.37 -6.31
C PRO A 17 21.63 -27.73 -7.69
N THR A 18 20.72 -28.30 -8.47
CA THR A 18 20.30 -27.72 -9.75
C THR A 18 19.75 -26.32 -9.49
N PRO A 19 20.23 -25.27 -10.17
CA PRO A 19 19.66 -23.94 -10.03
C PRO A 19 18.16 -24.04 -10.35
N ALA A 20 17.33 -23.48 -9.43
CA ALA A 20 15.88 -23.50 -9.57
C ALA A 20 15.47 -23.01 -10.97
N SER A 21 14.61 -23.77 -11.65
CA SER A 21 14.15 -23.35 -12.97
C SER A 21 13.40 -22.00 -12.86
N PRO A 22 13.45 -21.13 -13.87
CA PRO A 22 12.75 -19.84 -13.84
C PRO A 22 11.22 -20.00 -13.64
N ASP A 23 10.65 -21.13 -14.03
CA ASP A 23 9.25 -21.45 -13.81
C ASP A 23 8.97 -21.75 -12.31
N THR A 24 9.89 -22.45 -11.64
CA THR A 24 9.80 -22.68 -10.17
C THR A 24 9.87 -21.36 -9.40
N VAL A 25 10.74 -20.43 -9.80
CA VAL A 25 10.84 -19.11 -9.15
C VAL A 25 9.54 -18.32 -9.31
N ARG A 26 8.94 -18.36 -10.49
CA ARG A 26 7.66 -17.71 -10.74
C ARG A 26 6.55 -18.30 -9.87
N GLU A 27 6.43 -19.62 -9.79
CA GLU A 27 5.42 -20.31 -8.97
C GLU A 27 5.57 -19.95 -7.48
N VAL A 28 6.81 -19.90 -6.98
CA VAL A 28 7.09 -19.47 -5.60
C VAL A 28 6.66 -18.02 -5.37
N LEU A 29 6.97 -17.11 -6.30
CA LEU A 29 6.55 -15.71 -6.19
C LEU A 29 5.02 -15.58 -6.20
N ASP A 30 4.33 -16.29 -7.08
CA ASP A 30 2.88 -16.29 -7.16
C ASP A 30 2.23 -16.84 -5.88
N ALA A 31 2.78 -17.92 -5.30
CA ALA A 31 2.34 -18.46 -4.02
C ALA A 31 2.53 -17.45 -2.87
N LEU A 32 3.67 -16.76 -2.82
CA LEU A 32 3.94 -15.71 -1.84
C LEU A 32 2.99 -14.52 -1.99
N VAL A 33 2.71 -14.09 -3.22
CA VAL A 33 1.72 -13.03 -3.48
C VAL A 33 0.33 -13.48 -3.00
N MET A 34 -0.10 -14.70 -3.29
CA MET A 34 -1.38 -15.22 -2.84
C MET A 34 -1.48 -15.25 -1.31
N PHE A 35 -0.43 -15.71 -0.63
CA PHE A 35 -0.37 -15.71 0.83
C PHE A 35 -0.49 -14.28 1.41
N THR A 36 0.26 -13.33 0.87
CA THR A 36 0.19 -11.92 1.30
C THR A 36 -1.16 -11.29 0.97
N CYS A 37 -1.77 -11.62 -0.18
CA CYS A 37 -3.11 -11.14 -0.53
C CYS A 37 -4.16 -11.62 0.46
N VAL A 38 -4.18 -12.91 0.83
CA VAL A 38 -5.15 -13.45 1.78
C VAL A 38 -5.01 -12.78 3.15
N GLY A 39 -3.79 -12.70 3.68
CA GLY A 39 -3.53 -12.02 4.96
C GLY A 39 -3.90 -10.54 4.93
N GLY A 40 -3.57 -9.86 3.85
CA GLY A 40 -3.87 -8.44 3.66
C GLY A 40 -5.35 -8.14 3.46
N ILE A 41 -6.09 -9.01 2.76
CA ILE A 41 -7.56 -8.88 2.61
C ILE A 41 -8.24 -9.00 3.97
N VAL A 42 -7.85 -9.97 4.79
CA VAL A 42 -8.39 -10.12 6.15
C VAL A 42 -8.04 -8.90 7.00
N GLY A 43 -6.78 -8.46 7.00
CA GLY A 43 -6.31 -7.32 7.79
C GLY A 43 -6.99 -6.01 7.40
N ASN A 44 -6.99 -5.66 6.11
CA ASN A 44 -7.62 -4.44 5.62
C ASN A 44 -9.15 -4.50 5.75
N GLY A 45 -9.77 -5.67 5.53
CA GLY A 45 -11.20 -5.89 5.76
C GLY A 45 -11.59 -5.62 7.21
N LEU A 46 -10.78 -6.07 8.18
CA LEU A 46 -10.98 -5.79 9.59
C LEU A 46 -10.85 -4.29 9.90
N VAL A 47 -9.85 -3.61 9.32
CA VAL A 47 -9.69 -2.14 9.46
C VAL A 47 -10.90 -1.40 8.89
N VAL A 48 -11.38 -1.79 7.71
CA VAL A 48 -12.58 -1.20 7.07
C VAL A 48 -13.81 -1.43 7.96
N TRP A 49 -13.98 -2.62 8.52
CA TRP A 49 -15.10 -2.92 9.41
C TRP A 49 -15.05 -2.09 10.69
N LEU A 50 -13.89 -2.04 11.37
CA LEU A 50 -13.70 -1.30 12.62
C LEU A 50 -13.89 0.22 12.44
N LEU A 51 -13.28 0.79 11.39
CA LEU A 51 -13.43 2.21 11.08
C LEU A 51 -14.81 2.51 10.50
N GLY A 52 -15.37 1.61 9.68
CA GLY A 52 -16.69 1.76 9.08
C GLY A 52 -17.80 1.81 10.10
N SER A 53 -17.71 1.03 11.18
CA SER A 53 -18.72 0.95 12.25
C SER A 53 -18.74 2.18 13.17
N ARG A 54 -17.71 3.01 13.17
CA ARG A 54 -17.62 4.20 14.03
C ARG A 54 -18.42 5.36 13.46
N ARG A 55 -19.31 5.94 14.28
CA ARG A 55 -20.12 7.13 13.92
C ARG A 55 -19.31 8.42 13.83
N ARG A 56 -18.29 8.56 14.70
CA ARG A 56 -17.41 9.74 14.73
C ARG A 56 -15.99 9.28 14.39
N ARG A 57 -15.42 9.85 13.35
CA ARG A 57 -14.06 9.59 12.88
C ARG A 57 -13.34 10.93 12.84
N GLY A 58 -12.14 10.97 13.38
CA GLY A 58 -11.25 12.11 13.19
C GLY A 58 -10.77 12.24 11.74
N PRO A 59 -10.12 13.34 11.39
CA PRO A 59 -9.62 13.61 10.04
C PRO A 59 -8.69 12.51 9.52
N LEU A 60 -7.77 12.03 10.34
CA LEU A 60 -6.82 10.97 9.98
C LEU A 60 -7.51 9.61 9.83
N GLY A 61 -8.51 9.32 10.67
CA GLY A 61 -9.33 8.11 10.54
C GLY A 61 -10.08 8.00 9.21
N ILE A 62 -10.44 9.14 8.59
CA ILE A 62 -11.04 9.16 7.25
C ILE A 62 -10.02 8.70 6.21
N TYR A 63 -8.77 9.22 6.23
CA TYR A 63 -7.71 8.79 5.32
C TYR A 63 -7.39 7.31 5.48
N LEU A 64 -7.28 6.81 6.73
CA LEU A 64 -6.99 5.42 7.01
C LEU A 64 -8.09 4.46 6.52
N LEU A 65 -9.36 4.88 6.60
CA LEU A 65 -10.47 4.11 6.05
C LEU A 65 -10.36 3.98 4.53
N HIS A 66 -10.21 5.11 3.84
CA HIS A 66 -10.08 5.10 2.38
C HIS A 66 -8.81 4.38 1.92
N LEU A 67 -7.72 4.49 2.68
CA LEU A 67 -6.47 3.76 2.45
C LEU A 67 -6.69 2.24 2.55
N ALA A 68 -7.37 1.77 3.61
CA ALA A 68 -7.69 0.36 3.77
C ALA A 68 -8.61 -0.17 2.66
N VAL A 69 -9.58 0.63 2.20
CA VAL A 69 -10.43 0.28 1.05
C VAL A 69 -9.60 0.16 -0.24
N ALA A 70 -8.69 1.10 -0.48
CA ALA A 70 -7.82 1.07 -1.66
C ALA A 70 -6.87 -0.15 -1.63
N ASP A 71 -6.24 -0.44 -0.48
CA ASP A 71 -5.38 -1.61 -0.30
C ASP A 71 -6.16 -2.93 -0.46
N LEU A 72 -7.38 -3.00 0.09
CA LEU A 72 -8.26 -4.15 -0.07
C LEU A 72 -8.58 -4.41 -1.55
N LEU A 73 -8.97 -3.37 -2.28
CA LEU A 73 -9.27 -3.45 -3.71
C LEU A 73 -8.03 -3.88 -4.52
N PHE A 74 -6.86 -3.32 -4.21
CA PHE A 74 -5.60 -3.71 -4.86
C PHE A 74 -5.28 -5.20 -4.64
N LEU A 75 -5.38 -5.70 -3.40
CA LEU A 75 -5.08 -7.09 -3.05
C LEU A 75 -6.06 -8.08 -3.70
N ILE A 76 -7.34 -7.73 -3.76
CA ILE A 76 -8.36 -8.53 -4.48
C ILE A 76 -8.01 -8.61 -5.97
N CYS A 77 -7.67 -7.48 -6.60
CA CYS A 77 -7.29 -7.46 -8.01
C CYS A 77 -6.02 -8.27 -8.27
N SER A 78 -5.00 -8.15 -7.41
CA SER A 78 -3.73 -8.88 -7.53
C SER A 78 -3.94 -10.39 -7.41
N GLY A 79 -4.68 -10.85 -6.41
CA GLY A 79 -5.02 -12.26 -6.22
C GLY A 79 -5.86 -12.80 -7.38
N THR A 80 -6.83 -12.03 -7.86
CA THR A 80 -7.66 -12.40 -9.02
C THR A 80 -6.81 -12.58 -10.27
N LEU A 81 -5.84 -11.70 -10.53
CA LEU A 81 -4.94 -11.82 -11.69
C LEU A 81 -4.11 -13.10 -11.63
N ILE A 82 -3.61 -13.48 -10.46
CA ILE A 82 -2.85 -14.74 -10.30
C ILE A 82 -3.76 -15.95 -10.54
N ILE A 83 -4.97 -15.97 -9.96
CA ILE A 83 -5.93 -17.05 -10.18
C ILE A 83 -6.30 -17.18 -11.66
N LEU A 84 -6.54 -16.06 -12.35
CA LEU A 84 -6.84 -16.06 -13.78
C LEU A 84 -5.65 -16.54 -14.61
N SER A 85 -4.41 -16.21 -14.21
CA SER A 85 -3.20 -16.66 -14.92
C SER A 85 -2.93 -18.16 -14.74
N ALA A 86 -3.28 -18.73 -13.60
CA ALA A 86 -3.09 -20.15 -13.27
C ALA A 86 -4.23 -21.04 -13.82
N SER A 87 -5.41 -20.48 -14.04
CA SER A 87 -6.58 -21.24 -14.49
C SER A 87 -6.70 -21.28 -16.01
N SER A 88 -7.13 -22.42 -16.55
CA SER A 88 -7.52 -22.55 -17.98
C SER A 88 -8.69 -21.65 -18.38
N TRP A 89 -9.39 -21.07 -17.42
CA TRP A 89 -10.45 -20.08 -17.61
C TRP A 89 -9.90 -18.76 -18.17
N GLY A 90 -8.64 -18.41 -17.85
CA GLY A 90 -7.98 -17.22 -18.39
C GLY A 90 -7.89 -17.21 -19.91
N ALA A 91 -7.85 -18.39 -20.55
CA ALA A 91 -7.89 -18.53 -22.02
C ALA A 91 -9.29 -18.34 -22.63
N ARG A 92 -10.36 -18.55 -21.83
CA ARG A 92 -11.75 -18.42 -22.27
C ARG A 92 -12.38 -17.07 -21.96
N VAL A 93 -11.88 -16.37 -20.92
CA VAL A 93 -12.35 -15.02 -20.60
C VAL A 93 -11.79 -14.08 -21.65
N HIS A 94 -12.66 -13.41 -22.40
CA HIS A 94 -12.28 -12.37 -23.34
C HIS A 94 -11.21 -11.47 -22.72
N HIS A 95 -10.22 -11.05 -23.51
CA HIS A 95 -9.07 -10.23 -23.08
C HIS A 95 -9.43 -8.96 -22.28
N LEU A 96 -10.68 -8.56 -22.28
CA LEU A 96 -11.20 -7.41 -21.52
C LEU A 96 -11.21 -7.64 -19.99
N GLY A 97 -11.55 -8.84 -19.50
CA GLY A 97 -11.65 -9.13 -18.08
C GLY A 97 -10.31 -8.95 -17.31
N PRO A 98 -9.24 -9.65 -17.70
CA PRO A 98 -7.92 -9.49 -17.06
C PRO A 98 -7.37 -8.06 -17.18
N ARG A 99 -7.68 -7.36 -18.29
CA ARG A 99 -7.29 -5.95 -18.47
C ARG A 99 -8.01 -5.03 -17.49
N ALA A 100 -9.33 -5.18 -17.36
CA ALA A 100 -10.12 -4.39 -16.42
C ALA A 100 -9.64 -4.60 -14.96
N VAL A 101 -9.42 -5.86 -14.56
CA VAL A 101 -8.89 -6.19 -13.23
C VAL A 101 -7.53 -5.53 -12.99
N ARG A 102 -6.64 -5.59 -13.97
CA ARG A 102 -5.32 -4.94 -13.88
C ARG A 102 -5.44 -3.43 -13.74
N SER A 103 -6.25 -2.77 -14.58
CA SER A 103 -6.43 -1.31 -14.51
C SER A 103 -7.07 -0.88 -13.20
N THR A 104 -8.02 -1.65 -12.66
CA THR A 104 -8.61 -1.43 -11.34
C THR A 104 -7.57 -1.60 -10.23
N GLY A 105 -6.68 -2.60 -10.33
CA GLY A 105 -5.56 -2.76 -9.41
C GLY A 105 -4.62 -1.55 -9.41
N TYR A 106 -4.31 -1.00 -10.58
CA TYR A 106 -3.48 0.20 -10.69
C TYR A 106 -4.17 1.45 -10.14
N LEU A 107 -5.46 1.61 -10.39
CA LEU A 107 -6.26 2.68 -9.80
C LEU A 107 -6.21 2.59 -8.26
N ALA A 108 -6.43 1.41 -7.72
CA ALA A 108 -6.42 1.15 -6.30
C ALA A 108 -5.03 1.43 -5.67
N TYR A 109 -3.95 1.01 -6.33
CA TYR A 109 -2.58 1.30 -5.89
C TYR A 109 -2.27 2.81 -5.92
N THR A 110 -2.63 3.50 -7.00
CA THR A 110 -2.44 4.96 -7.13
C THR A 110 -3.21 5.71 -6.05
N ALA A 111 -4.46 5.31 -5.78
CA ALA A 111 -5.26 5.84 -4.70
C ALA A 111 -4.62 5.58 -3.32
N SER A 112 -4.16 4.35 -3.07
CA SER A 112 -3.47 3.99 -1.82
C SER A 112 -2.22 4.86 -1.58
N LEU A 113 -1.37 5.01 -2.60
CA LEU A 113 -0.15 5.82 -2.51
C LEU A 113 -0.46 7.29 -2.23
N SER A 114 -1.42 7.88 -2.96
CA SER A 114 -1.83 9.27 -2.78
C SER A 114 -2.51 9.52 -1.42
N LEU A 115 -3.35 8.60 -0.95
CA LEU A 115 -3.99 8.68 0.36
C LEU A 115 -2.98 8.56 1.51
N LEU A 116 -1.99 7.68 1.40
CA LEU A 116 -0.92 7.58 2.39
C LEU A 116 -0.07 8.86 2.43
N THR A 117 0.23 9.43 1.26
CA THR A 117 0.91 10.72 1.14
C THR A 117 0.13 11.83 1.82
N ALA A 118 -1.18 11.90 1.58
CA ALA A 118 -2.05 12.88 2.22
C ALA A 118 -2.18 12.66 3.74
N ALA A 119 -2.29 11.41 4.19
CA ALA A 119 -2.30 11.07 5.61
C ALA A 119 -1.01 11.48 6.31
N SER A 120 0.16 11.24 5.70
CA SER A 120 1.45 11.64 6.25
C SER A 120 1.59 13.17 6.29
N ALA A 121 1.18 13.89 5.24
CA ALA A 121 1.16 15.34 5.21
C ALA A 121 0.22 15.94 6.28
N GLN A 122 -1.00 15.37 6.41
CA GLN A 122 -1.96 15.76 7.44
C GLN A 122 -1.40 15.57 8.85
N SER A 123 -0.64 14.50 9.09
CA SER A 123 0.00 14.22 10.39
C SER A 123 1.09 15.23 10.75
N CYS A 124 1.67 15.93 9.78
CA CYS A 124 2.68 16.96 10.02
C CYS A 124 2.08 18.34 10.35
N LEU A 125 0.83 18.60 9.93
CA LEU A 125 0.20 19.92 10.06
C LEU A 125 0.13 20.45 11.49
N PRO A 126 -0.22 19.66 12.53
CA PRO A 126 -0.28 20.16 13.90
C PRO A 126 1.06 20.67 14.43
N GLY A 127 2.16 20.08 13.98
CA GLY A 127 3.50 20.51 14.36
C GLY A 127 3.99 21.76 13.63
N LEU A 128 3.51 21.96 12.39
CA LEU A 128 3.90 23.09 11.54
C LEU A 128 2.98 24.31 11.77
N PHE A 129 1.69 24.08 11.97
CA PHE A 129 0.66 25.14 12.08
C PHE A 129 -0.31 24.86 13.23
N PRO A 130 0.09 25.12 14.50
CA PRO A 130 -0.72 24.81 15.68
C PRO A 130 -2.05 25.56 15.72
N THR A 131 -2.13 26.74 15.12
CA THR A 131 -3.34 27.57 15.09
C THR A 131 -4.39 27.09 14.08
N TRP A 132 -4.00 26.28 13.11
CA TRP A 132 -4.88 25.85 12.00
C TRP A 132 -5.72 24.61 12.37
N HIS A 133 -5.42 23.96 13.49
CA HIS A 133 -6.04 22.70 13.90
C HIS A 133 -7.43 22.84 14.54
N ARG A 134 -7.92 24.06 14.75
CA ARG A 134 -9.20 24.33 15.44
C ARG A 134 -10.38 24.39 14.47
N GLY A 135 -11.17 23.32 14.32
CA GLY A 135 -12.51 23.41 13.78
C GLY A 135 -13.05 22.19 13.02
N ARG A 136 -14.37 22.07 13.04
CA ARG A 136 -15.21 21.11 12.29
C ARG A 136 -14.94 21.07 10.76
N TRP A 137 -14.27 22.06 10.23
CA TRP A 137 -13.87 22.19 8.84
C TRP A 137 -12.90 21.08 8.40
N HIS A 138 -11.98 20.65 9.27
CA HIS A 138 -10.94 19.66 8.94
C HIS A 138 -11.51 18.31 8.51
N ARG A 139 -12.56 17.85 9.14
CA ARG A 139 -13.22 16.57 8.79
C ARG A 139 -13.86 16.60 7.40
N ARG A 140 -14.53 17.73 7.05
CA ARG A 140 -15.11 17.90 5.71
C ARG A 140 -14.02 18.05 4.66
N LEU A 141 -12.93 18.76 4.98
CA LEU A 141 -11.77 18.92 4.12
C LEU A 141 -11.10 17.57 3.85
N SER A 142 -10.88 16.73 4.89
CA SER A 142 -10.29 15.39 4.72
C SER A 142 -11.13 14.51 3.80
N ALA A 143 -12.46 14.52 3.95
CA ALA A 143 -13.35 13.78 3.07
C ALA A 143 -13.30 14.30 1.62
N ALA A 144 -13.27 15.62 1.44
CA ALA A 144 -13.15 16.24 0.11
C ALA A 144 -11.80 15.91 -0.54
N VAL A 145 -10.70 15.94 0.22
CA VAL A 145 -9.37 15.54 -0.27
C VAL A 145 -9.36 14.06 -0.66
N CYS A 146 -9.93 13.16 0.16
CA CYS A 146 -10.03 11.75 -0.21
C CYS A 146 -10.82 11.56 -1.51
N ALA A 147 -11.95 12.25 -1.69
CA ALA A 147 -12.72 12.20 -2.93
C ALA A 147 -11.92 12.73 -4.13
N ALA A 148 -11.21 13.84 -3.96
CA ALA A 148 -10.35 14.41 -4.98
C ALA A 148 -9.20 13.47 -5.38
N LEU A 149 -8.60 12.75 -4.41
CA LEU A 149 -7.53 11.79 -4.68
C LEU A 149 -8.05 10.54 -5.42
N TRP A 150 -9.24 10.06 -5.10
CA TRP A 150 -9.88 9.00 -5.88
C TRP A 150 -10.19 9.45 -7.31
N LEU A 151 -10.71 10.67 -7.48
CA LEU A 151 -10.94 11.25 -8.80
C LEU A 151 -9.64 11.40 -9.59
N LEU A 152 -8.56 11.88 -8.94
CA LEU A 152 -7.23 11.97 -9.55
C LEU A 152 -6.73 10.61 -10.01
N ALA A 153 -6.88 9.56 -9.18
CA ALA A 153 -6.50 8.20 -9.56
C ALA A 153 -7.27 7.71 -10.80
N VAL A 154 -8.57 7.99 -10.88
CA VAL A 154 -9.40 7.68 -12.07
C VAL A 154 -8.91 8.45 -13.29
N LEU A 155 -8.67 9.75 -13.15
CA LEU A 155 -8.20 10.61 -14.26
C LEU A 155 -6.82 10.20 -14.79
N LEU A 156 -5.97 9.63 -13.94
CA LEU A 156 -4.65 9.13 -14.35
C LEU A 156 -4.76 7.77 -15.07
N VAL A 157 -5.62 6.87 -14.61
CA VAL A 157 -5.67 5.49 -15.09
C VAL A 157 -6.55 5.32 -16.32
N VAL A 158 -7.68 6.03 -16.42
CA VAL A 158 -8.64 5.90 -17.53
C VAL A 158 -8.03 6.27 -18.89
N PRO A 159 -7.27 7.38 -19.04
CA PRO A 159 -6.60 7.68 -20.31
C PRO A 159 -5.60 6.61 -20.73
N ALA A 160 -4.81 6.09 -19.78
CA ALA A 160 -3.85 5.02 -20.07
C ALA A 160 -4.54 3.74 -20.58
N TRP A 161 -5.73 3.43 -20.05
CA TRP A 161 -6.55 2.33 -20.51
C TRP A 161 -7.10 2.56 -21.93
N TYR A 162 -7.58 3.75 -22.21
CA TYR A 162 -8.11 4.15 -23.53
C TYR A 162 -7.04 4.11 -24.62
N PHE A 163 -5.91 4.77 -24.42
CA PHE A 163 -4.79 4.78 -25.38
C PHE A 163 -4.17 3.40 -25.63
N ARG A 164 -4.30 2.48 -24.69
CA ARG A 164 -3.84 1.10 -24.88
C ARG A 164 -4.70 0.32 -25.86
N ASP A 165 -5.98 0.62 -25.98
CA ASP A 165 -6.90 -0.08 -26.89
C ASP A 165 -6.74 0.39 -28.33
N GLU A 166 -6.41 1.66 -28.51
CA GLU A 166 -6.17 2.28 -29.82
C GLU A 166 -4.81 1.89 -30.43
N ALA A 167 -3.86 1.43 -29.61
CA ALA A 167 -2.53 0.96 -30.04
C ALA A 167 -2.55 -0.37 -30.83
N LYS A 168 -3.70 -0.84 -31.30
CA LYS A 168 -3.82 -1.93 -32.28
C LYS A 168 -3.40 -1.51 -33.69
N HIS A 169 -3.15 -0.20 -33.92
CA HIS A 169 -2.59 0.29 -35.16
C HIS A 169 -1.06 0.16 -35.16
N PRO A 170 -0.44 -0.35 -36.27
CA PRO A 170 0.98 -0.70 -36.33
C PRO A 170 1.96 0.49 -36.19
N HIS A 171 1.45 1.72 -36.12
CA HIS A 171 2.26 2.95 -35.96
C HIS A 171 2.07 3.65 -34.61
N SER A 172 1.28 3.11 -33.68
CA SER A 172 1.07 3.74 -32.39
C SER A 172 2.01 3.17 -31.32
N TRP A 173 2.39 4.02 -30.38
CA TRP A 173 3.26 3.69 -29.23
C TRP A 173 2.72 2.44 -28.51
N PRO A 174 3.55 1.42 -28.21
CA PRO A 174 3.06 0.21 -27.58
C PRO A 174 2.46 0.57 -26.22
N GLY A 175 1.18 0.24 -26.02
CA GLY A 175 0.38 0.60 -24.84
C GLY A 175 0.97 0.13 -23.50
N SER A 176 1.88 -0.85 -23.50
CA SER A 176 2.65 -1.24 -22.32
C SER A 176 3.62 -0.15 -21.87
N LYS A 177 4.15 0.67 -22.79
CA LYS A 177 5.03 1.80 -22.46
C LYS A 177 4.27 2.95 -21.81
N ALA A 178 3.06 3.26 -22.27
CA ALA A 178 2.23 4.31 -21.68
C ALA A 178 1.89 3.99 -20.21
N GLU A 179 1.56 2.75 -19.90
CA GLU A 179 1.28 2.28 -18.56
C GLU A 179 2.51 2.37 -17.65
N THR A 180 3.68 1.95 -18.14
CA THR A 180 4.95 2.07 -17.41
C THR A 180 5.32 3.52 -17.14
N VAL A 181 5.15 4.41 -18.12
CA VAL A 181 5.39 5.86 -17.97
C VAL A 181 4.45 6.46 -16.93
N LEU A 182 3.17 6.08 -16.93
CA LEU A 182 2.20 6.57 -15.96
C LEU A 182 2.56 6.14 -14.53
N HIS A 183 2.98 4.88 -14.34
CA HIS A 183 3.45 4.39 -13.05
C HIS A 183 4.68 5.12 -12.56
N PHE A 184 5.63 5.31 -13.45
CA PHE A 184 6.84 6.07 -13.15
C PHE A 184 6.51 7.51 -12.75
N PHE A 185 5.60 8.16 -13.49
CA PHE A 185 5.16 9.53 -13.17
C PHE A 185 4.46 9.61 -11.82
N THR A 186 3.57 8.67 -11.53
CA THR A 186 2.87 8.57 -10.24
C THR A 186 3.86 8.39 -9.09
N LEU A 187 4.82 7.47 -9.27
CA LEU A 187 5.84 7.21 -8.26
C LEU A 187 6.71 8.45 -8.02
N VAL A 188 7.24 9.07 -9.08
CA VAL A 188 8.10 10.25 -8.99
C VAL A 188 7.37 11.45 -8.39
N SER A 189 6.06 11.58 -8.61
CA SER A 189 5.27 12.69 -8.05
C SER A 189 4.99 12.51 -6.56
N PHE A 190 4.59 11.31 -6.12
CA PHE A 190 4.18 11.09 -4.73
C PHE A 190 5.35 10.72 -3.81
N THR A 191 6.38 10.05 -4.30
CA THR A 191 7.53 9.61 -3.47
C THR A 191 8.25 10.75 -2.75
N PRO A 192 8.62 11.87 -3.41
CA PRO A 192 9.30 12.95 -2.72
C PRO A 192 8.42 13.63 -1.66
N VAL A 193 7.13 13.82 -1.95
CA VAL A 193 6.18 14.41 -0.98
C VAL A 193 6.03 13.50 0.24
N MET A 194 5.91 12.19 0.00
CA MET A 194 5.82 11.19 1.06
C MET A 194 7.11 11.09 1.87
N ALA A 195 8.28 11.18 1.23
CA ALA A 195 9.58 11.19 1.91
C ALA A 195 9.77 12.45 2.78
N LEU A 196 9.44 13.63 2.25
CA LEU A 196 9.54 14.89 2.96
C LEU A 196 8.58 14.93 4.16
N SER A 197 7.32 14.54 3.97
CA SER A 197 6.34 14.47 5.06
C SER A 197 6.72 13.41 6.10
N GLY A 198 7.24 12.25 5.69
CA GLY A 198 7.77 11.23 6.58
C GLY A 198 8.96 11.73 7.41
N MET A 199 9.87 12.48 6.80
CA MET A 199 11.00 13.09 7.49
C MET A 199 10.55 14.15 8.51
N ALA A 200 9.61 15.03 8.13
CA ALA A 200 9.02 16.01 9.03
C ALA A 200 8.31 15.32 10.22
N LEU A 201 7.57 14.26 9.96
CA LEU A 201 6.89 13.47 10.98
C LEU A 201 7.89 12.77 11.92
N CYS A 202 8.99 12.25 11.38
CA CYS A 202 10.08 11.66 12.17
C CYS A 202 10.67 12.66 13.15
N ILE A 203 10.99 13.87 12.68
CA ILE A 203 11.51 14.96 13.52
C ILE A 203 10.49 15.33 14.61
N GLN A 204 9.21 15.41 14.27
CA GLN A 204 8.14 15.74 15.20
C GLN A 204 8.01 14.67 16.30
N VAL A 205 8.04 13.40 15.93
CA VAL A 205 7.99 12.28 16.89
C VAL A 205 9.22 12.25 17.79
N GLN A 206 10.42 12.51 17.25
CA GLN A 206 11.67 12.56 18.04
C GLN A 206 11.68 13.70 19.07
N ARG A 207 11.05 14.83 18.78
CA ARG A 207 10.92 15.97 19.71
C ARG A 207 10.03 15.67 20.92
N ILE A 208 9.20 14.63 20.84
CA ILE A 208 8.33 14.20 21.93
C ILE A 208 9.12 13.27 22.85
N SER A 209 9.52 13.74 24.04
CA SER A 209 10.42 13.05 24.98
C SER A 209 9.94 11.68 25.49
N ARG A 210 8.66 11.34 25.31
CA ARG A 210 8.07 10.03 25.70
C ARG A 210 7.03 9.58 24.67
N PRO A 211 7.47 9.03 23.51
CA PRO A 211 6.59 8.76 22.39
C PRO A 211 5.49 7.72 22.68
N TRP A 212 5.75 6.76 23.58
CA TRP A 212 4.83 5.65 23.85
C TRP A 212 3.71 5.95 24.86
N GLN A 213 3.80 7.07 25.58
CA GLN A 213 2.80 7.43 26.59
C GLN A 213 1.70 8.34 26.07
N ARG A 214 1.92 9.02 24.94
CA ARG A 214 0.91 9.88 24.32
C ARG A 214 0.25 9.16 23.16
N PRO A 215 -1.05 9.04 23.14
CA PRO A 215 -1.82 8.28 22.15
C PRO A 215 -1.68 8.81 20.73
N LEU A 216 -1.77 10.11 20.55
CA LEU A 216 -1.59 10.76 19.25
C LEU A 216 -0.22 10.42 18.63
N THR A 217 0.80 10.25 19.45
CA THR A 217 2.14 9.84 19.01
C THR A 217 2.14 8.43 18.44
N ARG A 218 1.33 7.51 18.97
CA ARG A 218 1.21 6.15 18.44
C ARG A 218 0.64 6.16 17.03
N LEU A 219 -0.39 6.96 16.78
CA LEU A 219 -0.98 7.09 15.46
C LEU A 219 0.02 7.67 14.44
N TYR A 220 0.79 8.70 14.83
CA TYR A 220 1.85 9.25 13.99
C TYR A 220 2.97 8.25 13.73
N MET A 221 3.35 7.44 14.73
CA MET A 221 4.31 6.35 14.55
C MET A 221 3.81 5.29 13.58
N ALA A 222 2.52 4.93 13.64
CA ALA A 222 1.92 3.99 12.71
C ALA A 222 1.96 4.51 11.26
N VAL A 223 1.58 5.79 11.04
CA VAL A 223 1.67 6.43 9.73
C VAL A 223 3.11 6.48 9.23
N LEU A 224 4.05 6.86 10.10
CA LEU A 224 5.48 6.92 9.77
C LEU A 224 6.03 5.56 9.32
N LEU A 225 5.71 4.49 10.05
CA LEU A 225 6.11 3.13 9.70
C LEU A 225 5.48 2.69 8.36
N CYS A 226 4.20 3.02 8.14
CA CYS A 226 3.55 2.75 6.85
C CYS A 226 4.24 3.48 5.69
N VAL A 227 4.67 4.72 5.90
CA VAL A 227 5.42 5.51 4.90
C VAL A 227 6.76 4.83 4.59
N PHE A 228 7.54 4.43 5.61
CA PHE A 228 8.82 3.75 5.41
C PHE A 228 8.67 2.43 4.65
N VAL A 229 7.72 1.59 5.06
CA VAL A 229 7.46 0.32 4.37
C VAL A 229 7.03 0.56 2.93
N SER A 230 6.14 1.52 2.69
CA SER A 230 5.66 1.84 1.35
C SER A 230 6.76 2.39 0.46
N LEU A 231 7.65 3.25 0.97
CA LEU A 231 8.81 3.75 0.24
C LEU A 231 9.78 2.61 -0.12
N ALA A 232 10.10 1.74 0.84
CA ALA A 232 10.98 0.60 0.59
C ALA A 232 10.39 -0.37 -0.46
N CYS A 233 9.10 -0.66 -0.36
CA CYS A 233 8.41 -1.55 -1.30
C CYS A 233 8.13 -0.90 -2.67
N ALA A 234 8.17 0.43 -2.79
CA ALA A 234 8.04 1.13 -4.06
C ALA A 234 9.34 1.15 -4.89
N LEU A 235 10.50 0.92 -4.27
CA LEU A 235 11.79 0.87 -4.97
C LEU A 235 11.82 -0.15 -6.11
N PRO A 236 11.36 -1.41 -5.95
CA PRO A 236 11.31 -2.38 -7.04
C PRO A 236 10.47 -1.91 -8.22
N LEU A 237 9.36 -1.21 -7.96
CA LEU A 237 8.52 -0.64 -9.02
C LEU A 237 9.26 0.45 -9.80
N GLY A 238 9.96 1.35 -9.10
CA GLY A 238 10.77 2.39 -9.75
C GLY A 238 11.90 1.82 -10.58
N ILE A 239 12.63 0.85 -10.01
CA ILE A 239 13.73 0.16 -10.70
C ILE A 239 13.21 -0.62 -11.91
N SER A 240 12.13 -1.39 -11.76
CA SER A 240 11.55 -2.16 -12.86
C SER A 240 11.05 -1.24 -13.98
N GLY A 241 10.40 -0.14 -13.66
CA GLY A 241 9.94 0.85 -14.62
C GLY A 241 11.10 1.47 -15.41
N PHE A 242 12.18 1.86 -14.71
CA PHE A 242 13.39 2.38 -15.33
C PHE A 242 14.07 1.36 -16.23
N LEU A 243 14.31 0.13 -15.71
CA LEU A 243 14.96 -0.94 -16.47
C LEU A 243 14.16 -1.39 -17.68
N LEU A 244 12.82 -1.48 -17.56
CA LEU A 244 11.95 -1.87 -18.68
C LEU A 244 11.91 -0.82 -19.78
N TYR A 245 12.10 0.44 -19.43
CA TYR A 245 12.09 1.55 -20.39
C TYR A 245 13.43 1.70 -21.13
N TRP A 246 14.56 1.63 -20.39
CA TRP A 246 15.89 1.94 -20.92
C TRP A 246 16.69 0.72 -21.38
N LEU A 247 16.41 -0.48 -20.87
CA LEU A 247 17.12 -1.70 -21.20
C LEU A 247 16.24 -2.67 -21.99
N ASP A 248 16.76 -3.18 -23.11
CA ASP A 248 16.13 -4.27 -23.85
C ASP A 248 16.33 -5.60 -23.12
N LEU A 249 15.67 -5.75 -21.99
CA LEU A 249 15.73 -6.96 -21.21
C LEU A 249 14.96 -8.11 -21.89
N PRO A 250 15.46 -9.36 -21.79
CA PRO A 250 14.75 -10.52 -22.28
C PRO A 250 13.37 -10.64 -21.59
N GLN A 251 12.38 -11.13 -22.33
CA GLN A 251 10.99 -11.20 -21.87
C GLN A 251 10.84 -11.96 -20.54
N ARG A 252 11.68 -12.98 -20.29
CA ARG A 252 11.69 -13.73 -19.04
C ARG A 252 12.05 -12.84 -17.84
N ALA A 253 13.07 -11.99 -17.98
CA ALA A 253 13.46 -11.05 -16.93
C ALA A 253 12.33 -10.02 -16.65
N LYS A 254 11.68 -9.50 -17.71
CA LYS A 254 10.53 -8.59 -17.58
C LYS A 254 9.40 -9.22 -16.76
N THR A 255 9.10 -10.49 -17.03
CA THR A 255 8.06 -11.24 -16.30
C THR A 255 8.44 -11.42 -14.82
N LEU A 256 9.66 -11.86 -14.51
CA LEU A 256 10.12 -12.05 -13.14
C LEU A 256 10.11 -10.74 -12.34
N PHE A 257 10.57 -9.63 -12.93
CA PHE A 257 10.49 -8.31 -12.31
C PHE A 257 9.05 -7.89 -12.03
N GLY A 258 8.11 -8.20 -12.94
CA GLY A 258 6.69 -7.95 -12.74
C GLY A 258 6.12 -8.69 -11.52
N HIS A 259 6.42 -10.00 -11.37
CA HIS A 259 5.97 -10.79 -10.21
C HIS A 259 6.62 -10.30 -8.91
N PHE A 260 7.92 -9.98 -8.94
CA PHE A 260 8.61 -9.42 -7.78
C PHE A 260 8.03 -8.06 -7.36
N THR A 261 7.72 -7.19 -8.32
CA THR A 261 7.05 -5.91 -8.05
C THR A 261 5.67 -6.13 -7.44
N CYS A 262 4.88 -7.06 -8.00
CA CYS A 262 3.57 -7.40 -7.46
C CYS A 262 3.66 -7.91 -6.01
N LEU A 263 4.62 -8.77 -5.70
CA LEU A 263 4.90 -9.23 -4.34
C LEU A 263 5.23 -8.07 -3.40
N SER A 264 6.14 -7.20 -3.81
CA SER A 264 6.58 -6.05 -3.00
C SER A 264 5.41 -5.12 -2.66
N LEU A 265 4.57 -4.80 -3.64
CA LEU A 265 3.39 -3.96 -3.44
C LEU A 265 2.33 -4.65 -2.57
N SER A 266 2.12 -5.96 -2.75
CA SER A 266 1.19 -6.75 -1.93
C SER A 266 1.66 -6.82 -0.47
N VAL A 267 2.97 -6.97 -0.23
CA VAL A 267 3.57 -6.89 1.11
C VAL A 267 3.33 -5.51 1.72
N SER A 268 3.56 -4.43 0.96
CA SER A 268 3.30 -3.06 1.44
C SER A 268 1.85 -2.88 1.91
N SER A 269 0.88 -3.29 1.09
CA SER A 269 -0.55 -3.15 1.40
C SER A 269 -0.98 -4.05 2.57
N SER A 270 -0.41 -5.26 2.68
CA SER A 270 -0.74 -6.22 3.74
C SER A 270 -0.13 -5.88 5.09
N THR A 271 1.00 -5.19 5.10
CA THR A 271 1.73 -4.84 6.33
C THR A 271 1.07 -3.67 7.08
N LYS A 272 0.34 -2.78 6.40
CA LYS A 272 -0.29 -1.60 7.02
C LYS A 272 -1.23 -1.95 8.18
N PRO A 273 -2.20 -2.88 8.05
CA PRO A 273 -3.03 -3.31 9.18
C PRO A 273 -2.21 -3.86 10.34
N MET A 274 -1.16 -4.65 10.04
CA MET A 274 -0.28 -5.20 11.08
C MET A 274 0.44 -4.09 11.86
N ILE A 275 0.90 -3.04 11.17
CA ILE A 275 1.52 -1.87 11.81
C ILE A 275 0.53 -1.19 12.75
N TYR A 276 -0.72 -0.99 12.33
CA TYR A 276 -1.73 -0.37 13.17
C TYR A 276 -1.98 -1.17 14.45
N PHE A 277 -2.07 -2.51 14.35
CA PHE A 277 -2.24 -3.38 15.50
C PHE A 277 -1.00 -3.40 16.41
N LEU A 278 0.20 -3.50 15.84
CA LEU A 278 1.44 -3.55 16.59
C LEU A 278 1.66 -2.25 17.41
N VAL A 279 1.47 -1.12 16.78
CA VAL A 279 1.62 0.20 17.42
C VAL A 279 0.51 0.43 18.45
N GLY A 280 -0.72 0.01 18.14
CA GLY A 280 -1.86 0.10 19.05
C GLY A 280 -1.70 -0.73 20.33
N SER A 281 -1.06 -1.90 20.23
CA SER A 281 -0.77 -2.77 21.39
C SER A 281 0.41 -2.29 22.27
N GLY A 282 1.04 -1.17 21.90
CA GLY A 282 2.20 -0.65 22.64
C GLY A 282 3.44 -1.56 22.59
N GLY A 283 3.58 -2.34 21.49
CA GLY A 283 4.70 -3.25 21.30
C GLY A 283 4.60 -4.57 22.08
N ARG A 284 3.55 -4.75 22.87
CA ARG A 284 3.24 -6.04 23.51
C ARG A 284 2.24 -6.80 22.64
N LEU A 285 2.69 -7.82 21.94
CA LEU A 285 1.84 -8.80 21.28
C LEU A 285 1.08 -9.63 22.33
N SER A 286 0.10 -9.02 23.00
CA SER A 286 -0.83 -9.74 23.84
C SER A 286 -1.94 -10.29 22.96
N LEU A 287 -1.80 -11.56 22.55
CA LEU A 287 -2.82 -12.32 21.82
C LEU A 287 -4.16 -12.47 22.59
N ARG A 288 -4.21 -11.99 23.83
CA ARG A 288 -5.41 -12.06 24.69
C ARG A 288 -6.34 -10.85 24.60
N GLU A 289 -5.88 -9.70 24.09
CA GLU A 289 -6.77 -8.55 23.90
C GLU A 289 -7.48 -8.65 22.54
N PRO A 290 -8.80 -8.41 22.47
CA PRO A 290 -9.51 -8.40 21.19
C PRO A 290 -8.92 -7.28 20.31
N LEU A 291 -8.52 -7.65 19.10
CA LEU A 291 -7.88 -6.76 18.10
C LEU A 291 -8.65 -5.44 17.92
N GLY A 292 -10.00 -5.50 18.05
CA GLY A 292 -10.86 -4.32 18.00
C GLY A 292 -10.63 -3.32 19.13
N ALA A 293 -10.30 -3.78 20.36
CA ALA A 293 -10.05 -2.90 21.51
C ALA A 293 -8.72 -2.17 21.34
N THR A 294 -7.68 -2.87 20.87
CA THR A 294 -6.35 -2.29 20.63
C THR A 294 -6.39 -1.21 19.54
N PHE A 295 -7.08 -1.49 18.44
CA PHE A 295 -7.27 -0.54 17.35
C PHE A 295 -8.19 0.64 17.76
N SER A 296 -9.20 0.34 18.61
CA SER A 296 -10.07 1.35 19.19
C SER A 296 -9.33 2.37 20.02
N ARG A 297 -8.34 1.95 20.80
CA ARG A 297 -7.52 2.87 21.60
C ARG A 297 -6.75 3.87 20.73
N VAL A 298 -6.16 3.43 19.64
CA VAL A 298 -5.39 4.31 18.74
C VAL A 298 -6.26 5.41 18.12
N LEU A 299 -7.54 5.12 17.89
CA LEU A 299 -8.47 6.02 17.19
C LEU A 299 -9.43 6.78 18.14
N GLN A 300 -9.66 6.26 19.36
CA GLN A 300 -10.55 6.92 20.33
C GLN A 300 -9.97 8.24 20.78
N GLU A 301 -8.69 8.30 20.86
CA GLU A 301 -7.88 9.41 21.32
C GLU A 301 -7.83 10.57 20.32
N GLU A 302 -8.05 10.31 19.02
CA GLU A 302 -8.27 11.38 18.03
C GLU A 302 -9.63 12.08 18.25
N SER A 303 -10.65 11.33 18.67
CA SER A 303 -11.98 11.90 18.93
C SER A 303 -12.12 12.62 20.28
N GLU A 304 -11.38 12.19 21.30
CA GLU A 304 -11.40 12.83 22.63
C GLU A 304 -10.68 14.18 22.62
N LEU A 305 -9.68 14.36 21.77
CA LEU A 305 -9.02 15.66 21.57
C LEU A 305 -9.93 16.68 20.86
N GLU A 306 -10.86 16.22 20.01
CA GLU A 306 -11.88 17.10 19.41
C GLU A 306 -12.98 17.48 20.43
N GLU A 307 -13.30 16.62 21.40
CA GLU A 307 -14.34 16.89 22.43
C GLU A 307 -13.81 17.68 23.64
N GLY A 308 -12.54 17.53 24.00
CA GLY A 308 -11.93 18.25 25.13
C GLY A 308 -11.68 19.74 24.91
N GLU A 309 -11.95 20.28 23.72
CA GLU A 309 -11.79 21.70 23.38
C GLU A 309 -13.11 22.48 23.22
N THR A 310 -14.25 21.92 23.56
CA THR A 310 -15.44 22.77 23.75
C THR A 310 -15.27 23.54 25.04
N PRO A 311 -15.21 24.91 25.02
CA PRO A 311 -15.25 25.68 26.23
C PRO A 311 -16.56 25.34 26.94
N SER A 312 -16.49 24.88 28.18
CA SER A 312 -17.63 24.83 29.07
C SER A 312 -18.08 26.29 29.24
N THR A 313 -19.10 26.66 28.52
CA THR A 313 -19.86 27.86 28.81
C THR A 313 -20.62 27.53 30.10
N ASP A 314 -20.00 27.90 31.19
CA ASP A 314 -20.59 27.85 32.53
C ASP A 314 -21.77 28.87 32.55
N PRO A 315 -23.02 28.44 32.71
CA PRO A 315 -24.17 29.37 32.77
C PRO A 315 -24.42 29.84 34.19
N SER A 316 -23.38 30.33 34.88
CA SER A 316 -23.51 30.78 36.27
C SER A 316 -22.86 32.12 36.51
N ASP A 317 -23.26 33.13 35.69
CA ASP A 317 -23.11 34.54 36.07
C ASP A 317 -24.30 35.39 35.57
N GLU A 318 -25.52 34.96 35.84
CA GLU A 318 -26.68 35.85 35.95
C GLU A 318 -27.31 35.62 37.30
N VAL A 319 -27.32 36.65 38.08
CA VAL A 319 -28.05 37.05 39.27
C VAL A 319 -27.12 37.41 40.42
N ARG A 320 -26.75 38.70 40.46
CA ARG A 320 -26.93 39.53 41.66
C ARG A 320 -26.72 41.03 41.36
N VAL A 321 -27.85 41.73 41.58
CA VAL A 321 -28.06 43.16 41.78
C VAL A 321 -28.09 44.01 40.53
#